data_d758f3a4980ee523b6795a3c027f1443
#
_entry.id   d758f3a4980ee523b6795a3c027f1443
#
_cell.length_a   1.000
_cell.length_b   1.000
_cell.length_c   1.000
_cell.angle_alpha   90.00
_cell.angle_beta   90.00
_cell.angle_gamma   90.00
#
_symmetry.space_group_name_H-M   'P 1'
#
loop_
_entity.id
_entity.type
_entity.pdbx_description
1 polymer ?
#
loop_
_entity_poly.entity_id
_entity_poly.type
_entity_poly.pdbx_seq_one_letter_code
_entity_poly.pdbx_strand_id
1 'polypeptide(L)'
;MNYRTLTVAVALIAIRLVVPFASAAPKAYDAVFYKGKAAGLKIVFEFDHGHVEASNVKITESASGKTTKFYLSGRDGQTGTGKMRFAPVKGAKKEVLLEMDPFANPMSTVKGSYITAGKTVPFTLTKRKKH
;
A
#
# COMPACT_ATOMS: atom_id res chain seq x y z
N MET A 1 22.15 -48.22 -7.73
CA MET A 1 21.72 -47.17 -8.65
C MET A 1 20.65 -46.27 -8.09
N ASN A 2 19.84 -46.77 -7.21
CA ASN A 2 18.72 -46.00 -6.64
C ASN A 2 19.15 -45.01 -5.57
N TYR A 3 20.36 -45.12 -5.06
CA TYR A 3 20.88 -44.28 -3.97
C TYR A 3 21.01 -42.83 -4.37
N ARG A 4 21.37 -42.55 -5.61
CA ARG A 4 21.54 -41.16 -6.12
C ARG A 4 20.22 -40.39 -6.15
N THR A 5 19.17 -41.09 -6.53
CA THR A 5 17.83 -40.48 -6.59
C THR A 5 17.31 -40.14 -5.19
N LEU A 6 17.54 -40.98 -4.22
CA LEU A 6 17.17 -40.73 -2.83
C LEU A 6 17.89 -39.53 -2.24
N THR A 7 19.18 -39.39 -2.52
CA THR A 7 19.98 -38.28 -2.03
C THR A 7 19.47 -36.93 -2.56
N VAL A 8 19.10 -36.89 -3.84
CA VAL A 8 18.55 -35.67 -4.45
C VAL A 8 17.21 -35.27 -3.83
N ALA A 9 16.36 -36.28 -3.53
CA ALA A 9 15.07 -36.01 -2.91
C ALA A 9 15.21 -35.39 -1.51
N VAL A 10 16.16 -35.85 -0.73
CA VAL A 10 16.43 -35.31 0.62
C VAL A 10 16.92 -33.86 0.53
N ALA A 11 17.79 -33.55 -0.42
CA ALA A 11 18.28 -32.20 -0.61
C ALA A 11 17.16 -31.22 -0.96
N LEU A 12 16.23 -31.60 -1.80
CA LEU A 12 15.09 -30.79 -2.17
C LEU A 12 14.17 -30.48 -0.99
N ILE A 13 13.95 -31.44 -0.13
CA ILE A 13 13.14 -31.26 1.08
C ILE A 13 13.80 -30.24 2.01
N ALA A 14 15.11 -30.31 2.19
CA ALA A 14 15.86 -29.37 3.03
C ALA A 14 15.72 -27.94 2.54
N ILE A 15 15.80 -27.71 1.22
CA ILE A 15 15.64 -26.40 0.63
C ILE A 15 14.24 -25.82 0.89
N ARG A 16 13.21 -26.64 0.77
CA ARG A 16 11.83 -26.22 1.02
C ARG A 16 11.57 -25.79 2.46
N LEU A 17 12.24 -26.40 3.42
CA LEU A 17 12.10 -26.04 4.83
C LEU A 17 12.70 -24.68 5.15
N VAL A 18 13.72 -24.25 4.44
CA VAL A 18 14.37 -22.94 4.68
C VAL A 18 13.53 -21.78 4.17
N VAL A 19 12.89 -21.90 3.01
CA VAL A 19 12.14 -20.82 2.38
C VAL A 19 10.97 -20.30 3.23
N PRO A 20 10.10 -21.14 3.84
CA PRO A 20 9.00 -20.64 4.67
C PRO A 20 9.44 -19.81 5.86
N PHE A 21 10.57 -20.11 6.46
CA PHE A 21 11.06 -19.33 7.61
C PHE A 21 11.45 -17.90 7.23
N ALA A 22 11.99 -17.71 6.04
CA ALA A 22 12.39 -16.38 5.58
C ALA A 22 11.19 -15.46 5.35
N SER A 23 10.02 -16.01 4.99
CA SER A 23 8.80 -15.24 4.72
C SER A 23 7.92 -15.02 5.95
N ALA A 24 8.24 -15.64 7.08
CA ALA A 24 7.41 -15.60 8.29
C ALA A 24 7.78 -14.50 9.26
N ALA A 25 8.66 -13.56 8.89
CA ALA A 25 9.05 -12.45 9.75
C ALA A 25 7.83 -11.57 10.06
N PRO A 26 7.50 -11.31 11.34
CA PRO A 26 6.36 -10.46 11.69
C PRO A 26 6.60 -9.02 11.27
N LYS A 27 5.54 -8.33 10.90
CA LYS A 27 5.60 -6.89 10.62
C LYS A 27 5.75 -6.11 11.92
N ALA A 28 6.57 -5.06 11.91
CA ALA A 28 6.77 -4.19 13.06
C ALA A 28 5.62 -3.19 13.25
N TYR A 29 4.63 -3.17 12.37
CA TYR A 29 3.53 -2.21 12.37
C TYR A 29 2.24 -2.87 11.90
N ASP A 30 1.12 -2.26 12.24
CA ASP A 30 -0.20 -2.71 11.79
C ASP A 30 -0.60 -1.99 10.51
N ALA A 31 -0.91 -2.76 9.48
CA ALA A 31 -1.41 -2.22 8.23
C ALA A 31 -2.95 -2.15 8.27
N VAL A 32 -3.47 -0.99 7.93
CA VAL A 32 -4.91 -0.76 7.78
C VAL A 32 -5.18 -0.40 6.33
N PHE A 33 -6.15 -1.07 5.70
CA PHE A 33 -6.45 -0.86 4.28
C PHE A 33 -7.76 -0.11 4.11
N TYR A 34 -7.76 0.83 3.17
CA TYR A 34 -8.92 1.60 2.76
C TYR A 34 -9.12 1.43 1.27
N LYS A 35 -10.36 1.37 0.82
CA LYS A 35 -10.73 1.19 -0.58
C LYS A 35 -11.76 2.20 -1.02
N GLY A 36 -11.69 2.59 -2.29
CA GLY A 36 -12.71 3.42 -2.91
C GLY A 36 -12.61 3.41 -4.42
N LYS A 37 -13.61 3.99 -5.06
CA LYS A 37 -13.69 4.16 -6.51
C LYS A 37 -14.12 5.57 -6.82
N ALA A 38 -13.53 6.16 -7.86
CA ALA A 38 -13.93 7.48 -8.35
C ALA A 38 -13.49 7.63 -9.79
N ALA A 39 -14.38 8.12 -10.66
CA ALA A 39 -14.05 8.47 -12.05
C ALA A 39 -13.26 7.39 -12.81
N GLY A 40 -13.68 6.12 -12.71
CA GLY A 40 -13.00 5.01 -13.38
C GLY A 40 -11.70 4.57 -12.73
N LEU A 41 -11.44 5.01 -11.52
CA LEU A 41 -10.24 4.63 -10.76
C LEU A 41 -10.61 3.75 -9.58
N LYS A 42 -9.82 2.72 -9.34
CA LYS A 42 -9.84 1.94 -8.10
C LYS A 42 -8.70 2.40 -7.23
N ILE A 43 -8.98 2.76 -5.99
CA ILE A 43 -7.99 3.33 -5.09
C ILE A 43 -7.89 2.44 -3.85
N VAL A 44 -6.66 2.04 -3.52
CA VAL A 44 -6.35 1.30 -2.30
C VAL A 44 -5.28 2.05 -1.54
N PHE A 45 -5.58 2.42 -0.31
CA PHE A 45 -4.63 3.07 0.58
C PHE A 45 -4.24 2.09 1.68
N GLU A 46 -2.95 1.83 1.79
CA GLU A 46 -2.37 1.10 2.92
C GLU A 46 -1.80 2.10 3.90
N PHE A 47 -2.41 2.18 5.08
CA PHE A 47 -1.90 2.99 6.16
C PHE A 47 -1.15 2.10 7.14
N ASP A 48 0.14 2.34 7.31
CA ASP A 48 0.99 1.58 8.22
C ASP A 48 1.12 2.31 9.54
N HIS A 49 0.19 2.01 10.45
CA HIS A 49 0.13 2.62 11.78
C HIS A 49 1.35 2.17 12.60
N GLY A 50 2.11 3.14 13.09
CA GLY A 50 3.38 2.87 13.77
C GLY A 50 4.61 2.93 12.87
N HIS A 51 4.42 2.94 11.55
CA HIS A 51 5.50 3.11 10.57
C HIS A 51 4.95 3.85 9.35
N VAL A 52 4.57 5.10 9.56
CA VAL A 52 3.82 5.91 8.59
C VAL A 52 4.55 6.03 7.25
N GLU A 53 5.87 6.05 7.26
CA GLU A 53 6.70 6.16 6.05
C GLU A 53 6.50 5.01 5.06
N ALA A 54 6.03 3.86 5.51
CA ALA A 54 5.74 2.70 4.65
C ALA A 54 4.36 2.78 4.01
N SER A 55 3.53 3.73 4.42
CA SER A 55 2.19 3.92 3.85
C SER A 55 2.25 4.22 2.35
N ASN A 56 1.29 3.72 1.60
CA ASN A 56 1.26 3.91 0.16
C ASN A 56 -0.17 3.90 -0.38
N VAL A 57 -0.32 4.42 -1.58
CA VAL A 57 -1.60 4.44 -2.31
C VAL A 57 -1.39 3.77 -3.65
N LYS A 58 -2.28 2.86 -4.02
CA LYS A 58 -2.31 2.26 -5.36
C LYS A 58 -3.56 2.71 -6.08
N ILE A 59 -3.38 3.22 -7.29
CA ILE A 59 -4.48 3.62 -8.15
C ILE A 59 -4.44 2.78 -9.42
N THR A 60 -5.55 2.08 -9.69
CA THR A 60 -5.71 1.27 -10.88
C THR A 60 -6.74 1.91 -11.80
N GLU A 61 -6.36 2.19 -13.04
CA GLU A 61 -7.27 2.68 -14.07
C GLU A 61 -8.10 1.52 -14.59
N SER A 62 -9.44 1.61 -14.48
CA SER A 62 -10.34 0.53 -14.91
C SER A 62 -10.27 0.27 -16.40
N ALA A 63 -10.06 1.32 -17.21
CA ALA A 63 -10.02 1.20 -18.66
C ALA A 63 -8.78 0.45 -19.18
N SER A 64 -7.62 0.71 -18.59
CA SER A 64 -6.34 0.12 -19.05
C SER A 64 -5.84 -1.02 -18.17
N GLY A 65 -6.35 -1.14 -16.94
CA GLY A 65 -5.85 -2.06 -15.94
C GLY A 65 -4.50 -1.64 -15.34
N LYS A 66 -3.99 -0.47 -15.73
CA LYS A 66 -2.70 0.01 -15.27
C LYS A 66 -2.78 0.47 -13.81
N THR A 67 -1.84 -0.01 -12.98
CA THR A 67 -1.72 0.38 -11.58
C THR A 67 -0.49 1.25 -11.38
N THR A 68 -0.68 2.37 -10.68
CA THR A 68 0.41 3.25 -10.27
C THR A 68 0.47 3.25 -8.74
N LYS A 69 1.66 3.05 -8.20
CA LYS A 69 1.90 3.09 -6.76
C LYS A 69 2.48 4.45 -6.37
N PHE A 70 1.88 5.04 -5.35
CA PHE A 70 2.27 6.35 -4.81
C PHE A 70 2.85 6.14 -3.41
N TYR A 71 3.94 6.81 -3.13
CA TYR A 71 4.65 6.71 -1.86
C TYR A 71 4.53 8.01 -1.09
N LEU A 72 4.59 7.93 0.22
CA LEU A 72 4.51 9.11 1.08
C LEU A 72 5.64 10.09 0.71
N SER A 73 5.26 11.29 0.27
CA SER A 73 6.19 12.35 -0.14
C SER A 73 6.21 13.54 0.81
N GLY A 74 5.19 13.67 1.64
CA GLY A 74 5.12 14.76 2.61
C GLY A 74 4.05 14.52 3.64
N ARG A 75 4.28 14.98 4.85
CA ARG A 75 3.35 14.87 5.96
C ARG A 75 3.07 16.25 6.52
N ASP A 76 1.96 16.81 6.15
CA ASP A 76 1.48 18.05 6.76
C ASP A 76 1.03 17.79 8.21
N GLY A 77 0.84 16.52 8.59
CA GLY A 77 0.54 16.13 9.95
C GLY A 77 1.61 16.54 10.97
N GLN A 78 2.86 16.71 10.55
CA GLN A 78 3.91 17.26 11.40
C GLN A 78 3.62 18.70 11.81
N THR A 79 2.86 19.41 11.00
CA THR A 79 2.42 20.78 11.27
C THR A 79 1.01 20.85 11.85
N GLY A 80 0.36 19.71 12.06
CA GLY A 80 -1.00 19.64 12.58
C GLY A 80 -2.09 19.89 11.56
N THR A 81 -1.78 19.86 10.25
CA THR A 81 -2.78 20.09 9.21
C THR A 81 -3.64 18.89 8.89
N GLY A 82 -3.23 17.69 9.34
CA GLY A 82 -4.00 16.46 9.13
C GLY A 82 -4.03 15.97 7.70
N LYS A 83 -3.03 16.30 6.88
CA LYS A 83 -2.94 15.87 5.48
C LYS A 83 -1.70 15.05 5.21
N MET A 84 -1.84 14.07 4.31
CA MET A 84 -0.72 13.27 3.82
C MET A 84 -0.63 13.39 2.31
N ARG A 85 0.58 13.54 1.79
CA ARG A 85 0.84 13.63 0.35
C ARG A 85 1.59 12.41 -0.14
N PHE A 86 1.18 11.92 -1.30
CA PHE A 86 1.79 10.77 -1.94
C PHE A 86 2.13 11.12 -3.39
N ALA A 87 3.28 10.64 -3.85
CA ALA A 87 3.73 10.84 -5.22
C ALA A 87 4.34 9.55 -5.78
N PRO A 88 4.31 9.35 -7.11
CA PRO A 88 4.99 8.20 -7.73
C PRO A 88 6.50 8.38 -7.68
N VAL A 89 7.23 7.27 -7.78
CA VAL A 89 8.70 7.28 -7.72
C VAL A 89 9.31 8.06 -8.87
N LYS A 90 8.71 8.03 -10.05
CA LYS A 90 9.22 8.72 -11.23
C LYS A 90 8.26 9.77 -11.74
N GLY A 91 8.78 10.99 -11.79
CA GLY A 91 8.55 12.13 -12.68
C GLY A 91 7.19 12.49 -13.18
N ALA A 92 6.17 11.73 -12.96
CA ALA A 92 4.83 12.11 -13.38
C ALA A 92 4.29 13.18 -12.44
N LYS A 93 3.74 14.26 -13.00
CA LYS A 93 3.08 15.31 -12.22
C LYS A 93 1.72 14.81 -11.70
N LYS A 94 1.79 13.82 -10.82
CA LYS A 94 0.62 13.20 -10.20
C LYS A 94 0.82 13.23 -8.69
N GLU A 95 -0.26 13.49 -7.96
CA GLU A 95 -0.22 13.59 -6.52
C GLU A 95 -1.51 13.04 -5.93
N VAL A 96 -1.41 12.40 -4.77
CA VAL A 96 -2.57 12.01 -3.98
C VAL A 96 -2.50 12.75 -2.66
N LEU A 97 -3.58 13.43 -2.30
CA LEU A 97 -3.74 14.07 -1.00
C LEU A 97 -4.79 13.30 -0.21
N LEU A 98 -4.45 12.92 1.02
CA LEU A 98 -5.40 12.29 1.93
C LEU A 98 -5.62 13.19 3.14
N GLU A 99 -6.87 13.41 3.49
CA GLU A 99 -7.27 14.16 4.68
C GLU A 99 -7.29 13.22 5.88
N MET A 100 -6.10 12.91 6.38
CA MET A 100 -5.90 12.02 7.50
C MET A 100 -4.69 12.45 8.30
N ASP A 101 -4.87 12.59 9.61
CA ASP A 101 -3.77 12.80 10.53
C ASP A 101 -3.07 11.47 10.77
N PRO A 102 -1.79 11.32 10.41
CA PRO A 102 -1.07 10.07 10.57
C PRO A 102 -0.82 9.70 12.05
N PHE A 103 -1.01 10.63 12.97
CA PHE A 103 -0.81 10.39 14.39
C PHE A 103 -2.11 10.14 15.16
N ALA A 104 -3.25 10.29 14.48
CA ALA A 104 -4.54 9.98 15.09
C ALA A 104 -4.88 8.48 14.93
N ASN A 105 -5.89 8.02 15.67
CA ASN A 105 -6.40 6.67 15.48
C ASN A 105 -7.01 6.52 14.08
N PRO A 106 -6.86 5.36 13.42
CA PRO A 106 -7.43 5.15 12.11
C PRO A 106 -8.93 5.39 12.08
N MET A 107 -9.38 6.22 11.13
CA MET A 107 -10.79 6.55 10.93
C MET A 107 -11.49 5.46 10.10
N SER A 108 -12.82 5.44 10.12
CA SER A 108 -13.59 4.50 9.30
C SER A 108 -13.61 4.90 7.82
N THR A 109 -13.48 6.19 7.54
CA THR A 109 -13.42 6.73 6.17
C THR A 109 -12.31 7.76 6.06
N VAL A 110 -11.73 7.87 4.87
CA VAL A 110 -10.69 8.87 4.57
C VAL A 110 -11.09 9.55 3.26
N LYS A 111 -11.16 10.88 3.30
CA LYS A 111 -11.37 11.68 2.10
C LYS A 111 -10.04 12.04 1.48
N GLY A 112 -10.01 12.13 0.17
CA GLY A 112 -8.80 12.51 -0.52
C GLY A 112 -9.06 13.05 -1.90
N SER A 113 -7.98 13.38 -2.60
CA SER A 113 -8.02 13.90 -3.98
C SER A 113 -6.85 13.34 -4.77
N TYR A 114 -7.14 12.95 -6.00
CA TYR A 114 -6.11 12.59 -6.97
C TYR A 114 -5.94 13.77 -7.92
N ILE A 115 -4.72 14.29 -7.99
CA ILE A 115 -4.39 15.48 -8.78
C ILE A 115 -3.48 15.06 -9.93
N THR A 116 -3.90 15.31 -11.17
CA THR A 116 -3.12 15.01 -12.36
C THR A 116 -3.48 15.99 -13.47
N ALA A 117 -2.46 16.50 -14.18
CA ALA A 117 -2.62 17.34 -15.38
C ALA A 117 -3.67 18.47 -15.21
N GLY A 118 -3.66 19.16 -14.07
CA GLY A 118 -4.60 20.24 -13.79
C GLY A 118 -6.00 19.80 -13.41
N LYS A 119 -6.25 18.50 -13.30
CA LYS A 119 -7.53 17.94 -12.86
C LYS A 119 -7.43 17.44 -11.43
N THR A 120 -8.49 17.63 -10.67
CA THR A 120 -8.62 17.10 -9.31
C THR A 120 -9.82 16.18 -9.24
N VAL A 121 -9.58 14.93 -8.86
CA VAL A 121 -10.63 13.92 -8.69
C VAL A 121 -10.78 13.66 -7.18
N PRO A 122 -11.87 14.12 -6.57
CA PRO A 122 -12.13 13.84 -5.16
C PRO A 122 -12.61 12.41 -5.00
N PHE A 123 -12.28 11.81 -3.86
CA PHE A 123 -12.74 10.46 -3.54
C PHE A 123 -12.90 10.27 -2.04
N THR A 124 -13.63 9.23 -1.66
CA THR A 124 -13.77 8.79 -0.28
C THR A 124 -13.43 7.31 -0.20
N LEU A 125 -12.55 6.97 0.73
CA LEU A 125 -12.13 5.60 0.97
C LEU A 125 -12.77 5.08 2.25
N THR A 126 -13.14 3.82 2.24
CA THR A 126 -13.74 3.16 3.39
C THR A 126 -12.79 2.09 3.92
N LYS A 127 -12.66 2.04 5.23
CA LYS A 127 -11.82 1.07 5.90
C LYS A 127 -12.29 -0.34 5.57
N ARG A 128 -11.36 -1.17 5.13
CA ARG A 128 -11.62 -2.57 4.82
C ARG A 128 -11.75 -3.38 6.10
N LYS A 129 -12.79 -4.20 6.19
CA LYS A 129 -12.94 -5.11 7.32
C LYS A 129 -11.85 -6.18 7.28
N LYS A 130 -11.29 -6.50 8.44
CA LYS A 130 -10.41 -7.65 8.59
C LYS A 130 -11.25 -8.93 8.50
N HIS A 131 -10.73 -9.90 7.79
CA HIS A 131 -11.28 -11.25 7.75
C HIS A 131 -10.47 -12.17 8.62
#